data_9f4d9dac11ce214e93af1facf5d70bab
#
_entry.id   9f4d9dac11ce214e93af1facf5d70bab
#
_cell.length_a   1.000
_cell.length_b   1.000
_cell.length_c   1.000
_cell.angle_alpha   90.00
_cell.angle_beta   90.00
_cell.angle_gamma   90.00
#
_symmetry.space_group_name_H-M   'P 1'
#
loop_
_entity.id
_entity.type
_entity.pdbx_description
1 polymer ?
#
loop_
_entity_poly.entity_id
_entity_poly.type
_entity_poly.pdbx_seq_one_letter_code
_entity_poly.pdbx_strand_id
1 'polypeptide(L)'
;MKHLRRIVTDSACRAALVFAAAVSLASALGDSTAATSIAAASSRPFAAFDAKLEIDIEDGEVELTATFALGPGDDKIDPITDAIALHLKGGAGDFSLKLPAGSLQPERNGTFQFRGNIEGVKLLAVIRPLRAGTFELEIVTEGANLRGLANPVTVSLHIGNYGGSRSVRAKIE
;
A
#
# COMPACT_ATOMS: atom_id res chain seq x y z
N MET A 1 49.31 -5.03 35.41
CA MET A 1 49.75 -6.33 35.95
C MET A 1 48.88 -7.40 35.30
N LYS A 2 49.52 -8.13 34.36
CA LYS A 2 49.68 -9.63 34.38
C LYS A 2 48.32 -10.37 34.25
N HIS A 3 48.07 -11.30 33.35
CA HIS A 3 48.79 -12.24 32.46
C HIS A 3 47.75 -12.76 31.46
N LEU A 4 47.95 -12.77 30.18
CA LEU A 4 48.46 -13.83 29.30
C LEU A 4 48.16 -15.26 29.73
N ARG A 5 47.43 -15.99 28.90
CA ARG A 5 47.80 -17.31 28.36
C ARG A 5 46.97 -17.77 27.18
N ARG A 6 47.73 -17.96 26.11
CA ARG A 6 47.44 -18.81 24.93
C ARG A 6 47.26 -20.28 25.35
N ILE A 7 46.46 -21.02 24.63
CA ILE A 7 46.77 -22.42 24.27
C ILE A 7 46.29 -22.67 22.85
N VAL A 8 47.27 -23.06 22.02
CA VAL A 8 47.19 -23.65 20.68
C VAL A 8 47.26 -25.14 20.84
N THR A 9 46.53 -25.89 20.02
CA THR A 9 46.89 -27.24 19.50
C THR A 9 45.74 -27.65 18.56
N ASP A 10 45.89 -27.67 17.28
CA ASP A 10 46.64 -28.53 16.37
C ASP A 10 46.33 -30.02 16.53
N SER A 11 45.65 -30.55 15.53
CA SER A 11 45.97 -31.92 15.02
C SER A 11 45.21 -32.18 13.71
N ALA A 12 46.02 -32.34 12.73
CA ALA A 12 45.70 -32.88 11.41
C ALA A 12 45.43 -34.42 11.50
N CYS A 13 44.54 -34.93 10.67
CA CYS A 13 44.68 -36.29 10.16
C CYS A 13 44.10 -36.42 8.74
N ARG A 14 44.91 -37.00 7.97
CA ARG A 14 44.99 -37.24 6.54
C ARG A 14 44.09 -38.39 6.08
N ALA A 15 43.92 -38.32 4.71
CA ALA A 15 43.77 -39.45 3.78
C ALA A 15 42.33 -39.98 3.61
N ALA A 16 41.81 -40.31 2.43
CA ALA A 16 42.37 -40.62 1.12
C ALA A 16 41.25 -40.54 0.06
N LEU A 17 41.64 -40.17 -1.11
CA LEU A 17 41.24 -40.52 -2.47
C LEU A 17 40.27 -41.70 -2.62
N VAL A 18 39.24 -41.58 -3.51
CA VAL A 18 38.98 -42.43 -4.68
C VAL A 18 37.94 -41.75 -5.61
N PHE A 19 38.35 -41.53 -6.82
CA PHE A 19 37.78 -41.55 -8.17
C PHE A 19 36.26 -41.73 -8.39
N ALA A 20 35.72 -40.89 -9.19
CA ALA A 20 35.18 -41.08 -10.53
C ALA A 20 33.72 -40.67 -10.73
N ALA A 21 33.56 -40.01 -11.78
CA ALA A 21 32.48 -39.96 -12.76
C ALA A 21 31.78 -38.61 -12.88
N ALA A 22 32.18 -37.96 -13.94
CA ALA A 22 31.48 -36.83 -14.55
C ALA A 22 30.08 -37.21 -14.99
N VAL A 23 29.07 -36.51 -14.50
CA VAL A 23 27.82 -36.33 -15.22
C VAL A 23 27.51 -34.86 -15.20
N SER A 24 27.77 -34.21 -16.31
CA SER A 24 27.34 -32.85 -16.56
C SER A 24 25.80 -32.85 -16.70
N LEU A 25 25.11 -32.45 -15.64
CA LEU A 25 23.75 -32.00 -15.75
C LEU A 25 23.79 -30.47 -15.65
N ALA A 26 23.69 -29.84 -16.80
CA ALA A 26 23.40 -28.42 -16.89
C ALA A 26 22.01 -28.17 -16.30
N SER A 27 21.95 -27.89 -15.01
CA SER A 27 20.76 -27.33 -14.39
C SER A 27 20.73 -25.86 -14.73
N ALA A 28 19.96 -25.51 -15.75
CA ALA A 28 19.49 -24.16 -15.96
C ALA A 28 18.73 -23.74 -14.69
N LEU A 29 19.40 -23.03 -13.82
CA LEU A 29 18.77 -22.24 -12.78
C LEU A 29 18.02 -21.10 -13.53
N GLY A 30 16.82 -21.40 -13.94
CA GLY A 30 15.85 -20.40 -14.28
C GLY A 30 15.57 -19.62 -13.00
N ASP A 31 16.14 -18.42 -12.95
CA ASP A 31 15.80 -17.40 -11.98
C ASP A 31 14.35 -17.02 -12.22
N SER A 32 13.46 -17.82 -11.63
CA SER A 32 12.03 -17.54 -11.62
C SER A 32 11.82 -16.45 -10.57
N THR A 33 12.16 -15.22 -10.93
CA THR A 33 11.57 -14.06 -10.28
C THR A 33 10.06 -14.19 -10.53
N ALA A 34 9.40 -14.86 -9.59
CA ALA A 34 7.96 -14.79 -9.48
C ALA A 34 7.60 -13.33 -9.22
N ALA A 35 7.45 -12.59 -10.32
CA ALA A 35 6.70 -11.36 -10.29
C ALA A 35 5.34 -11.78 -9.72
N THR A 36 5.12 -11.52 -8.43
CA THR A 36 3.81 -11.60 -7.82
C THR A 36 2.96 -10.56 -8.55
N SER A 37 2.44 -10.97 -9.67
CA SER A 37 1.34 -10.29 -10.33
C SER A 37 0.24 -10.29 -9.29
N ILE A 38 0.07 -9.18 -8.59
CA ILE A 38 -1.16 -8.90 -7.87
C ILE A 38 -2.20 -8.92 -8.98
N ALA A 39 -2.85 -10.07 -9.14
CA ALA A 39 -4.03 -10.16 -9.96
C ALA A 39 -4.94 -9.04 -9.46
N ALA A 40 -5.12 -8.02 -10.30
CA ALA A 40 -6.11 -7.01 -10.06
C ALA A 40 -7.43 -7.78 -9.96
N ALA A 41 -7.86 -8.06 -8.73
CA ALA A 41 -9.20 -8.53 -8.49
C ALA A 41 -10.08 -7.54 -9.24
N SER A 42 -10.90 -8.05 -10.16
CA SER A 42 -11.77 -7.22 -10.99
C SER A 42 -12.69 -6.46 -10.04
N SER A 43 -12.28 -5.25 -9.68
CA SER A 43 -13.07 -4.38 -8.83
C SER A 43 -14.27 -3.89 -9.62
N ARG A 44 -15.43 -3.89 -9.00
CA ARG A 44 -16.63 -3.26 -9.55
C ARG A 44 -16.39 -1.75 -9.59
N PRO A 45 -16.70 -1.07 -10.69
CA PRO A 45 -16.52 0.37 -10.75
C PRO A 45 -17.52 1.09 -9.83
N PHE A 46 -17.10 2.18 -9.21
CA PHE A 46 -18.06 3.12 -8.63
C PHE A 46 -18.97 3.66 -9.74
N ALA A 47 -20.26 3.81 -9.44
CA ALA A 47 -21.22 4.44 -10.38
C ALA A 47 -20.91 5.94 -10.60
N ALA A 48 -20.33 6.57 -9.58
CA ALA A 48 -19.80 7.92 -9.66
C ALA A 48 -18.57 8.00 -8.76
N PHE A 49 -17.54 8.74 -9.21
CA PHE A 49 -16.34 9.00 -8.44
C PHE A 49 -15.82 10.40 -8.74
N ASP A 50 -15.66 11.21 -7.71
CA ASP A 50 -15.04 12.52 -7.76
C ASP A 50 -13.99 12.64 -6.65
N ALA A 51 -12.92 13.41 -6.90
CA ALA A 51 -11.85 13.58 -5.95
C ALA A 51 -11.29 15.02 -6.02
N LYS A 52 -11.04 15.58 -4.84
CA LYS A 52 -10.30 16.84 -4.63
C LYS A 52 -9.04 16.49 -3.85
N LEU A 53 -7.89 17.05 -4.27
CA LEU A 53 -6.59 16.67 -3.73
C LEU A 53 -5.73 17.92 -3.50
N GLU A 54 -5.19 18.02 -2.29
CA GLU A 54 -4.16 18.98 -1.91
C GLU A 54 -2.93 18.19 -1.43
N ILE A 55 -1.75 18.65 -1.76
CA ILE A 55 -0.46 17.97 -1.50
C ILE A 55 0.55 19.00 -1.02
N ASP A 56 1.15 18.75 0.14
CA ASP A 56 2.37 19.40 0.59
C ASP A 56 3.53 18.39 0.51
N ILE A 57 4.49 18.65 -0.41
CA ILE A 57 5.60 17.74 -0.65
C ILE A 57 6.65 17.81 0.47
N GLU A 58 6.82 18.99 1.11
CA GLU A 58 7.84 19.21 2.13
C GLU A 58 7.46 18.49 3.43
N ASP A 59 6.20 18.61 3.85
CA ASP A 59 5.68 17.99 5.07
C ASP A 59 5.20 16.55 4.85
N GLY A 60 5.10 16.12 3.59
CA GLY A 60 4.57 14.81 3.23
C GLY A 60 3.09 14.69 3.56
N GLU A 61 2.34 15.79 3.38
CA GLU A 61 0.93 15.85 3.67
C GLU A 61 0.09 15.64 2.41
N VAL A 62 -0.92 14.82 2.53
CA VAL A 62 -1.98 14.64 1.53
C VAL A 62 -3.31 14.92 2.19
N GLU A 63 -4.07 15.85 1.64
CA GLU A 63 -5.49 16.04 1.95
C GLU A 63 -6.32 15.59 0.75
N LEU A 64 -7.02 14.48 0.90
CA LEU A 64 -7.93 13.95 -0.12
C LEU A 64 -9.36 14.00 0.39
N THR A 65 -10.25 14.60 -0.38
CA THR A 65 -11.69 14.43 -0.25
C THR A 65 -12.23 13.74 -1.49
N ALA A 66 -12.78 12.55 -1.32
CA ALA A 66 -13.36 11.76 -2.41
C ALA A 66 -14.84 11.51 -2.15
N THR A 67 -15.68 11.75 -3.16
CA THR A 67 -17.09 11.37 -3.14
C THR A 67 -17.32 10.27 -4.15
N PHE A 68 -17.99 9.20 -3.75
CA PHE A 68 -18.28 8.09 -4.63
C PHE A 68 -19.68 7.53 -4.37
N ALA A 69 -20.25 6.93 -5.40
CA ALA A 69 -21.55 6.27 -5.33
C ALA A 69 -21.47 4.84 -5.83
N LEU A 70 -22.24 3.95 -5.21
CA LEU A 70 -22.47 2.58 -5.69
C LEU A 70 -23.59 2.55 -6.72
N GLY A 71 -23.55 1.57 -7.63
CA GLY A 71 -24.61 1.36 -8.59
C GLY A 71 -25.90 0.82 -7.94
N PRO A 72 -27.05 0.95 -8.61
CA PRO A 72 -28.28 0.37 -8.13
C PRO A 72 -28.19 -1.17 -8.13
N GLY A 73 -28.49 -1.77 -6.99
CA GLY A 73 -28.41 -3.23 -6.80
C GLY A 73 -27.00 -3.74 -6.45
N ASP A 74 -26.03 -2.86 -6.28
CA ASP A 74 -24.72 -3.24 -5.76
C ASP A 74 -24.78 -3.61 -4.28
N ASP A 75 -23.86 -4.50 -3.86
CA ASP A 75 -23.64 -4.82 -2.45
C ASP A 75 -23.23 -3.56 -1.69
N LYS A 76 -23.49 -3.54 -0.40
CA LYS A 76 -23.08 -2.42 0.44
C LYS A 76 -21.59 -2.46 0.69
N ILE A 77 -20.93 -1.31 0.69
CA ILE A 77 -19.64 -1.15 1.32
C ILE A 77 -19.84 -1.24 2.84
N ASP A 78 -19.05 -2.08 3.48
CA ASP A 78 -18.94 -2.13 4.93
C ASP A 78 -17.60 -1.53 5.37
N PRO A 79 -17.57 -0.28 5.82
CA PRO A 79 -16.33 0.39 6.19
C PRO A 79 -15.56 -0.32 7.31
N ILE A 80 -16.20 -1.19 8.08
CA ILE A 80 -15.54 -1.95 9.14
C ILE A 80 -14.77 -3.13 8.54
N THR A 81 -15.37 -3.87 7.61
CA THR A 81 -14.80 -5.12 7.09
C THR A 81 -14.05 -4.96 5.78
N ASP A 82 -14.23 -3.85 5.07
CA ASP A 82 -13.59 -3.58 3.80
C ASP A 82 -12.24 -2.88 3.98
N ALA A 83 -11.24 -3.35 3.26
CA ALA A 83 -9.95 -2.66 3.18
C ALA A 83 -10.06 -1.44 2.24
N ILE A 84 -9.28 -0.40 2.53
CA ILE A 84 -9.18 0.79 1.67
C ILE A 84 -7.78 0.83 1.08
N ALA A 85 -7.69 1.04 -0.22
CA ALA A 85 -6.42 1.30 -0.89
C ALA A 85 -6.50 2.59 -1.70
N LEU A 86 -5.59 3.51 -1.43
CA LEU A 86 -5.40 4.76 -2.16
C LEU A 86 -4.09 4.67 -2.93
N HIS A 87 -4.13 5.08 -4.19
CA HIS A 87 -2.95 5.22 -5.02
C HIS A 87 -2.98 6.57 -5.73
N LEU A 88 -1.90 7.33 -5.61
CA LEU A 88 -1.68 8.61 -6.27
C LEU A 88 -0.52 8.48 -7.24
N LYS A 89 -0.74 8.84 -8.50
CA LYS A 89 0.29 8.80 -9.53
C LYS A 89 0.29 10.07 -10.35
N GLY A 90 1.44 10.73 -10.44
CA GLY A 90 1.58 11.95 -11.25
C GLY A 90 3.04 12.33 -11.45
N GLY A 91 3.41 12.79 -12.66
CA GLY A 91 4.80 13.02 -13.00
C GLY A 91 5.65 11.75 -12.86
N ALA A 92 6.75 11.84 -12.11
CA ALA A 92 7.59 10.70 -11.75
C ALA A 92 7.25 10.10 -10.37
N GLY A 93 6.29 10.71 -9.65
CA GLY A 93 5.90 10.30 -8.31
C GLY A 93 4.80 9.26 -8.30
N ASP A 94 4.87 8.41 -7.27
CA ASP A 94 3.95 7.32 -6.99
C ASP A 94 3.82 7.17 -5.47
N PHE A 95 2.61 7.25 -4.95
CA PHE A 95 2.32 7.07 -3.53
C PHE A 95 1.17 6.09 -3.37
N SER A 96 1.34 5.13 -2.48
CA SER A 96 0.31 4.14 -2.16
C SER A 96 0.10 4.04 -0.66
N LEU A 97 -1.15 3.96 -0.26
CA LEU A 97 -1.57 3.77 1.11
C LEU A 97 -2.60 2.64 1.17
N LYS A 98 -2.43 1.71 2.10
CA LYS A 98 -3.38 0.63 2.32
C LYS A 98 -3.81 0.60 3.78
N LEU A 99 -5.09 0.83 4.01
CA LEU A 99 -5.74 0.66 5.30
C LEU A 99 -6.36 -0.75 5.36
N PRO A 100 -5.88 -1.63 6.24
CA PRO A 100 -6.41 -3.00 6.34
C PRO A 100 -7.88 -3.03 6.74
N ALA A 101 -8.57 -4.10 6.38
CA ALA A 101 -9.90 -4.40 6.90
C ALA A 101 -9.89 -4.43 8.44
N GLY A 102 -10.95 -3.94 9.05
CA GLY A 102 -11.07 -3.87 10.51
C GLY A 102 -10.40 -2.65 11.14
N SER A 103 -9.80 -1.76 10.35
CA SER A 103 -9.09 -0.59 10.89
C SER A 103 -10.02 0.54 11.27
N LEU A 104 -11.09 0.76 10.52
CA LEU A 104 -12.05 1.81 10.80
C LEU A 104 -12.93 1.46 11.99
N GLN A 105 -13.17 2.44 12.85
CA GLN A 105 -14.04 2.32 14.01
C GLN A 105 -15.31 3.15 13.81
N PRO A 106 -16.49 2.64 14.18
CA PRO A 106 -17.72 3.39 14.08
C PRO A 106 -17.78 4.50 15.13
N GLU A 107 -18.22 5.67 14.70
CA GLU A 107 -18.45 6.84 15.55
C GLU A 107 -19.95 7.06 15.79
N ARG A 108 -20.29 7.81 16.86
CA ARG A 108 -21.69 8.04 17.30
C ARG A 108 -22.58 8.71 16.24
N ASN A 109 -21.99 9.45 15.31
CA ASN A 109 -22.68 10.18 14.24
C ASN A 109 -22.90 9.36 12.97
N GLY A 110 -22.62 8.06 13.00
CA GLY A 110 -22.71 7.17 11.83
C GLY A 110 -21.56 7.29 10.85
N THR A 111 -20.49 8.00 11.21
CA THR A 111 -19.22 8.00 10.46
C THR A 111 -18.33 6.85 10.93
N PHE A 112 -17.31 6.54 10.12
CA PHE A 112 -16.29 5.55 10.44
C PHE A 112 -14.93 6.24 10.37
N GLN A 113 -14.10 6.05 11.37
CA GLN A 113 -12.83 6.76 11.47
C GLN A 113 -11.67 5.81 11.78
N PHE A 114 -10.53 6.08 11.18
CA PHE A 114 -9.23 5.58 11.60
C PHE A 114 -8.31 6.76 11.92
N ARG A 115 -7.59 6.65 13.01
CA ARG A 115 -6.49 7.56 13.36
C ARG A 115 -5.33 6.74 13.88
N GLY A 116 -4.19 6.81 13.21
CA GLY A 116 -3.03 6.01 13.59
C GLY A 116 -1.82 6.24 12.70
N ASN A 117 -0.94 5.25 12.67
CA ASN A 117 0.25 5.25 11.83
C ASN A 117 0.26 3.98 10.99
N ILE A 118 0.48 4.11 9.69
CA ILE A 118 0.62 3.01 8.75
C ILE A 118 1.96 3.18 8.03
N GLU A 119 2.86 2.22 8.21
CA GLU A 119 4.17 2.20 7.55
C GLU A 119 5.00 3.49 7.74
N GLY A 120 4.87 4.12 8.92
CA GLY A 120 5.57 5.36 9.25
C GLY A 120 4.82 6.64 8.88
N VAL A 121 3.72 6.55 8.13
CA VAL A 121 2.86 7.68 7.76
C VAL A 121 1.76 7.85 8.79
N LYS A 122 1.62 9.03 9.39
CA LYS A 122 0.45 9.35 10.21
C LYS A 122 -0.76 9.48 9.30
N LEU A 123 -1.88 8.91 9.71
CA LEU A 123 -3.08 8.83 8.91
C LEU A 123 -4.33 9.13 9.73
N LEU A 124 -5.16 9.99 9.19
CA LEU A 124 -6.57 10.13 9.53
C LEU A 124 -7.38 9.74 8.29
N ALA A 125 -8.29 8.78 8.44
CA ALA A 125 -9.25 8.42 7.41
C ALA A 125 -10.66 8.44 7.99
N VAL A 126 -11.58 9.10 7.31
CA VAL A 126 -12.99 9.23 7.74
C VAL A 126 -13.90 8.89 6.57
N ILE A 127 -14.81 7.94 6.77
CA ILE A 127 -15.89 7.65 5.81
C ILE A 127 -17.21 8.12 6.39
N ARG A 128 -17.97 8.88 5.59
CA ARG A 128 -19.30 9.37 5.91
C ARG A 128 -20.31 8.85 4.89
N PRO A 129 -21.31 8.07 5.28
CA PRO A 129 -22.47 7.83 4.42
C PRO A 129 -23.24 9.13 4.21
N LEU A 130 -23.52 9.52 2.97
CA LEU A 130 -24.28 10.74 2.66
C LEU A 130 -25.75 10.43 2.39
N ARG A 131 -26.04 9.81 1.26
CA ARG A 131 -27.39 9.42 0.83
C ARG A 131 -27.31 8.07 0.15
N ALA A 132 -28.44 7.40 -0.02
CA ALA A 132 -28.60 6.11 -0.69
C ALA A 132 -27.42 5.66 -1.56
N GLY A 133 -26.47 4.92 -1.00
CA GLY A 133 -25.30 4.39 -1.72
C GLY A 133 -24.22 5.42 -2.07
N THR A 134 -24.30 6.66 -1.58
CA THR A 134 -23.26 7.68 -1.76
C THR A 134 -22.46 7.86 -0.47
N PHE A 135 -21.16 8.00 -0.60
CA PHE A 135 -20.22 8.13 0.51
C PHE A 135 -19.23 9.27 0.23
N GLU A 136 -18.71 9.84 1.31
CA GLU A 136 -17.56 10.74 1.31
C GLU A 136 -16.44 10.08 2.10
N LEU A 137 -15.24 10.08 1.53
CA LEU A 137 -14.01 9.67 2.18
C LEU A 137 -13.08 10.86 2.27
N GLU A 138 -12.61 11.12 3.48
CA GLU A 138 -11.58 12.10 3.77
C GLU A 138 -10.32 11.35 4.24
N ILE A 139 -9.18 11.65 3.65
CA ILE A 139 -7.87 11.12 4.04
C ILE A 139 -6.92 12.29 4.25
N VAL A 140 -6.29 12.34 5.42
CA VAL A 140 -5.21 13.26 5.73
C VAL A 140 -4.01 12.44 6.17
N THR A 141 -2.84 12.72 5.56
CA THR A 141 -1.58 12.06 5.92
C THR A 141 -0.55 13.10 6.36
N GLU A 142 0.43 12.66 7.15
CA GLU A 142 1.66 13.40 7.44
C GLU A 142 2.87 12.45 7.33
N GLY A 143 3.97 12.95 6.77
CA GLY A 143 5.22 12.21 6.66
C GLY A 143 5.25 11.20 5.52
N ALA A 144 4.36 11.34 4.53
CA ALA A 144 4.37 10.53 3.31
C ALA A 144 5.52 10.94 2.38
N ASN A 145 6.08 9.99 1.65
CA ASN A 145 7.04 10.31 0.60
C ASN A 145 6.31 10.65 -0.71
N LEU A 146 6.17 11.93 -0.98
CA LEU A 146 5.42 12.47 -2.12
C LEU A 146 6.31 13.01 -3.24
N ARG A 147 7.62 12.73 -3.17
CA ARG A 147 8.60 13.23 -4.14
C ARG A 147 8.26 12.82 -5.56
N GLY A 148 8.35 13.78 -6.46
CA GLY A 148 8.11 13.56 -7.89
C GLY A 148 6.63 13.57 -8.29
N LEU A 149 5.68 13.69 -7.35
CA LEU A 149 4.29 13.93 -7.70
C LEU A 149 4.15 15.30 -8.38
N ALA A 150 3.49 15.31 -9.51
CA ALA A 150 3.23 16.52 -10.29
C ALA A 150 1.88 16.39 -11.03
N ASN A 151 1.28 17.54 -11.29
CA ASN A 151 0.00 17.62 -12.00
C ASN A 151 0.09 17.18 -13.48
N PRO A 152 -0.93 16.50 -14.02
CA PRO A 152 -2.11 16.02 -13.30
C PRO A 152 -1.80 14.77 -12.45
N VAL A 153 -2.50 14.64 -11.31
CA VAL A 153 -2.40 13.47 -10.44
C VAL A 153 -3.59 12.54 -10.69
N THR A 154 -3.31 11.28 -10.95
CA THR A 154 -4.34 10.23 -11.00
C THR A 154 -4.56 9.70 -9.59
N VAL A 155 -5.78 9.88 -9.09
CA VAL A 155 -6.26 9.33 -7.83
C VAL A 155 -6.99 8.03 -8.13
N SER A 156 -6.52 6.92 -7.59
CA SER A 156 -7.20 5.62 -7.66
C SER A 156 -7.58 5.19 -6.26
N LEU A 157 -8.86 4.91 -6.06
CA LEU A 157 -9.42 4.49 -4.79
C LEU A 157 -10.09 3.12 -4.94
N HIS A 158 -9.78 2.22 -4.00
CA HIS A 158 -10.44 0.93 -3.87
C HIS A 158 -10.96 0.77 -2.44
N ILE A 159 -12.19 0.28 -2.30
CA ILE A 159 -12.83 -0.05 -1.02
C ILE A 159 -13.52 -1.40 -1.18
N GLY A 160 -13.02 -2.41 -0.46
CA GLY A 160 -13.48 -3.78 -0.64
C GLY A 160 -13.36 -4.23 -2.10
N ASN A 161 -14.50 -4.55 -2.71
CA ASN A 161 -14.58 -4.98 -4.11
C ASN A 161 -14.89 -3.85 -5.10
N TYR A 162 -14.94 -2.60 -4.65
CA TYR A 162 -15.26 -1.45 -5.49
C TYR A 162 -14.03 -0.59 -5.72
N GLY A 163 -14.00 0.08 -6.86
CA GLY A 163 -12.91 1.00 -7.15
C GLY A 163 -13.24 2.03 -8.21
N GLY A 164 -12.45 3.09 -8.22
CA GLY A 164 -12.53 4.14 -9.22
C GLY A 164 -11.22 4.88 -9.37
N SER A 165 -11.04 5.52 -10.50
CA SER A 165 -9.85 6.31 -10.77
C SER A 165 -10.24 7.60 -11.49
N ARG A 166 -9.58 8.70 -11.12
CA ARG A 166 -9.80 10.01 -11.71
C ARG A 166 -8.50 10.81 -11.76
N SER A 167 -8.27 11.47 -12.88
CA SER A 167 -7.18 12.43 -12.98
C SER A 167 -7.67 13.80 -12.51
N VAL A 168 -6.94 14.40 -11.59
CA VAL A 168 -7.28 15.69 -10.98
C VAL A 168 -6.09 16.65 -11.08
N ARG A 169 -6.37 17.95 -11.01
CA ARG A 169 -5.36 18.97 -10.75
C ARG A 169 -5.32 19.21 -9.25
N ALA A 170 -4.30 18.67 -8.60
CA ALA A 170 -4.04 18.90 -7.20
C ALA A 170 -3.50 20.33 -6.96
N LYS A 171 -3.80 20.89 -5.79
CA LYS A 171 -3.02 22.00 -5.26
C LYS A 171 -1.75 21.39 -4.69
N ILE A 172 -0.59 21.75 -5.23
CA ILE A 172 0.73 21.22 -4.79
C ILE A 172 1.53 22.40 -4.27
N GLU A 173 2.00 22.29 -3.02
CA GLU A 173 2.89 23.23 -2.30
C GLU A 173 4.23 22.61 -2.01
#